data_0133cc15996c98af131a15fab6574d8d
#
_entry.id   0133cc15996c98af131a15fab6574d8d
#
_cell.length_a   1.000
_cell.length_b   1.000
_cell.length_c   1.000
_cell.angle_alpha   90.00
_cell.angle_beta   90.00
_cell.angle_gamma   90.00
#
_symmetry.space_group_name_H-M   'P 1'
#
loop_
_entity.id
_entity.type
_entity.pdbx_description
1 polymer ?
#
loop_
_entity_poly.entity_id
_entity_poly.type
_entity_poly.pdbx_seq_one_letter_code
_entity_poly.pdbx_strand_id
1 'polypeptide(L)'
;MKKAFLVAAALCCALQARAAAPIAEDLIMAVSEGTSGGLDHAQVITKYQGLADVIGRAIKRKVNVVFAREFSQLEEGMKTHRFAFVIARPSDYPARGVKLYGYNYLASARPDGHCLIVASKESGIKTLAEAKGKRIVLPEPAAYMTKFCRAELRDQGFNLEKEKVQHVREQGAVTFYLDNKFADVGGIASYSGVAKKWVKEGGNVVIHKSRPQPYFPLIAGPAFTDAQRTEIRKSLEAMTQSPADQAVLKTIGIEAFDTGSEVRLNALLDWLGTGGL
;
A
#
# COMPACT_ATOMS: atom_id res chain seq x y z
N MET A 1 20.57 10.45 -91.22
CA MET A 1 19.70 11.13 -90.24
C MET A 1 19.01 10.05 -89.41
N LYS A 2 19.54 9.72 -88.23
CA LYS A 2 18.91 8.76 -87.28
C LYS A 2 18.96 9.41 -85.90
N LYS A 3 17.79 9.75 -85.34
CA LYS A 3 17.64 10.30 -84.05
C LYS A 3 17.67 9.16 -83.00
N ALA A 4 18.60 9.19 -82.06
CA ALA A 4 18.64 8.28 -80.93
C ALA A 4 17.83 8.92 -79.76
N PHE A 5 16.81 8.21 -79.25
CA PHE A 5 16.09 8.56 -78.05
C PHE A 5 16.80 7.89 -76.85
N LEU A 6 17.30 8.69 -75.93
CA LEU A 6 17.80 8.25 -74.67
C LEU A 6 16.60 8.28 -73.64
N VAL A 7 16.25 7.09 -73.18
CA VAL A 7 15.29 6.95 -72.07
C VAL A 7 16.07 6.89 -70.76
N ALA A 8 16.01 7.95 -69.95
CA ALA A 8 16.58 7.96 -68.61
C ALA A 8 15.54 7.37 -67.65
N ALA A 9 15.83 6.16 -67.17
CA ALA A 9 15.03 5.55 -66.08
C ALA A 9 15.46 6.13 -64.72
N ALA A 10 14.66 7.01 -64.13
CA ALA A 10 14.86 7.51 -62.76
C ALA A 10 14.40 6.44 -61.77
N LEU A 11 15.36 5.78 -61.11
CA LEU A 11 15.11 4.84 -60.04
C LEU A 11 14.90 5.64 -58.72
N CYS A 12 13.63 5.94 -58.38
CA CYS A 12 13.29 6.51 -57.08
C CYS A 12 13.41 5.44 -55.97
N CYS A 13 14.56 5.39 -55.30
CA CYS A 13 14.68 4.69 -54.02
C CYS A 13 13.89 5.42 -52.97
N ALA A 14 12.65 4.99 -52.70
CA ALA A 14 11.89 5.41 -51.54
C ALA A 14 12.53 4.81 -50.28
N LEU A 15 13.42 5.55 -49.62
CA LEU A 15 13.82 5.25 -48.26
C LEU A 15 12.57 5.47 -47.35
N GLN A 16 11.89 4.39 -47.03
CA GLN A 16 10.92 4.38 -45.97
C GLN A 16 11.70 4.56 -44.64
N ALA A 17 11.76 5.79 -44.16
CA ALA A 17 12.16 6.07 -42.80
C ALA A 17 11.16 5.37 -41.85
N ARG A 18 11.57 4.21 -41.37
CA ARG A 18 10.86 3.50 -40.32
C ARG A 18 11.00 4.38 -39.06
N ALA A 19 10.01 5.23 -38.78
CA ALA A 19 9.96 5.95 -37.54
C ALA A 19 10.08 4.92 -36.41
N ALA A 20 11.19 4.97 -35.67
CA ALA A 20 11.34 4.17 -34.47
C ALA A 20 10.13 4.47 -33.59
N ALA A 21 9.34 3.44 -33.25
CA ALA A 21 8.26 3.60 -32.30
C ALA A 21 8.84 4.24 -31.05
N PRO A 22 8.18 5.26 -30.46
CA PRO A 22 8.65 5.89 -29.24
C PRO A 22 8.87 4.78 -28.22
N ILE A 23 10.08 4.74 -27.63
CA ILE A 23 10.39 3.81 -26.54
C ILE A 23 9.36 4.12 -25.45
N ALA A 24 8.42 3.22 -25.27
CA ALA A 24 7.40 3.41 -24.24
C ALA A 24 8.14 3.55 -22.90
N GLU A 25 8.03 4.71 -22.27
CA GLU A 25 8.64 4.96 -20.96
C GLU A 25 8.28 3.83 -19.99
N ASP A 26 9.28 3.37 -19.24
CA ASP A 26 9.09 2.36 -18.21
C ASP A 26 8.05 2.85 -17.20
N LEU A 27 7.11 2.00 -16.83
CA LEU A 27 6.10 2.33 -15.84
C LEU A 27 6.70 2.29 -14.44
N ILE A 28 6.25 3.17 -13.57
CA ILE A 28 6.71 3.25 -12.19
C ILE A 28 5.62 2.73 -11.24
N MET A 29 5.95 1.74 -10.41
CA MET A 29 5.15 1.32 -9.27
C MET A 29 5.76 1.87 -7.98
N ALA A 30 5.06 2.81 -7.35
CA ALA A 30 5.46 3.30 -6.04
C ALA A 30 5.00 2.34 -4.93
N VAL A 31 5.91 2.04 -4.02
CA VAL A 31 5.65 1.22 -2.83
C VAL A 31 5.85 2.06 -1.58
N SER A 32 4.91 1.99 -0.63
CA SER A 32 5.09 2.55 0.71
C SER A 32 4.83 1.49 1.79
N GLU A 33 5.83 1.30 2.67
CA GLU A 33 5.72 0.41 3.84
C GLU A 33 5.09 1.11 5.06
N GLY A 34 4.83 2.42 4.98
CA GLY A 34 4.31 3.22 6.09
C GLY A 34 5.24 3.18 7.30
N THR A 35 4.66 3.13 8.49
CA THR A 35 5.40 3.02 9.78
C THR A 35 5.77 1.59 10.15
N SER A 36 5.62 0.61 9.25
CA SER A 36 6.01 -0.79 9.49
C SER A 36 7.53 -0.97 9.58
N GLY A 37 8.28 -0.02 9.05
CA GLY A 37 9.69 0.27 9.29
C GLY A 37 10.73 -0.77 8.84
N GLY A 38 11.99 -0.35 8.83
CA GLY A 38 13.16 -1.24 8.85
C GLY A 38 13.76 -1.62 7.50
N LEU A 39 13.09 -1.40 6.35
CA LEU A 39 13.68 -1.70 5.05
C LEU A 39 14.35 -0.47 4.43
N ASP A 40 15.51 -0.69 3.82
CA ASP A 40 16.16 0.30 2.97
C ASP A 40 15.60 0.29 1.53
N HIS A 41 16.10 1.20 0.71
CA HIS A 41 15.63 1.38 -0.67
C HIS A 41 15.83 0.13 -1.54
N ALA A 42 16.99 -0.48 -1.47
CA ALA A 42 17.34 -1.66 -2.26
C ALA A 42 16.51 -2.88 -1.83
N GLN A 43 16.32 -3.05 -0.53
CA GLN A 43 15.51 -4.12 0.03
C GLN A 43 14.04 -4.02 -0.41
N VAL A 44 13.45 -2.80 -0.45
CA VAL A 44 12.08 -2.60 -0.94
C VAL A 44 11.99 -2.93 -2.42
N ILE A 45 12.92 -2.44 -3.25
CA ILE A 45 12.92 -2.77 -4.69
C ILE A 45 12.96 -4.27 -4.88
N THR A 46 13.93 -4.97 -4.27
CA THR A 46 14.07 -6.43 -4.38
C THR A 46 12.80 -7.15 -3.93
N LYS A 47 12.21 -6.73 -2.82
CA LYS A 47 11.01 -7.33 -2.24
C LYS A 47 9.79 -7.26 -3.17
N TYR A 48 9.63 -6.15 -3.89
CA TYR A 48 8.42 -5.88 -4.67
C TYR A 48 8.59 -6.04 -6.18
N GLN A 49 9.81 -6.28 -6.68
CA GLN A 49 10.05 -6.43 -8.13
C GLN A 49 9.24 -7.60 -8.70
N GLY A 50 9.11 -8.72 -8.01
CA GLY A 50 8.29 -9.85 -8.46
C GLY A 50 6.82 -9.48 -8.69
N LEU A 51 6.23 -8.61 -7.86
CA LEU A 51 4.87 -8.10 -8.08
C LEU A 51 4.82 -7.17 -9.29
N ALA A 52 5.80 -6.29 -9.45
CA ALA A 52 5.91 -5.43 -10.62
C ALA A 52 6.02 -6.24 -11.91
N ASP A 53 6.74 -7.36 -11.88
CA ASP A 53 6.88 -8.27 -13.04
C ASP A 53 5.55 -8.98 -13.35
N VAL A 54 4.75 -9.38 -12.35
CA VAL A 54 3.40 -9.93 -12.57
C VAL A 54 2.52 -8.90 -13.29
N ILE A 55 2.50 -7.67 -12.81
CA ILE A 55 1.74 -6.58 -13.44
C ILE A 55 2.26 -6.32 -14.86
N GLY A 56 3.57 -6.25 -15.02
CA GLY A 56 4.23 -5.99 -16.30
C GLY A 56 3.90 -7.05 -17.36
N ARG A 57 3.88 -8.34 -16.96
CA ARG A 57 3.46 -9.44 -17.85
C ARG A 57 2.02 -9.28 -18.32
N ALA A 58 1.11 -8.90 -17.42
CA ALA A 58 -0.31 -8.72 -17.75
C ALA A 58 -0.54 -7.66 -18.84
N ILE A 59 0.26 -6.60 -18.87
CA ILE A 59 0.09 -5.49 -19.82
C ILE A 59 1.22 -5.40 -20.86
N LYS A 60 2.14 -6.37 -20.87
CA LYS A 60 3.30 -6.45 -21.80
C LYS A 60 4.17 -5.18 -21.77
N ARG A 61 4.40 -4.62 -20.60
CA ARG A 61 5.23 -3.44 -20.38
C ARG A 61 6.12 -3.65 -19.16
N LYS A 62 7.31 -3.04 -19.16
CA LYS A 62 8.20 -3.07 -17.99
C LYS A 62 7.64 -2.16 -16.88
N VAL A 63 7.67 -2.65 -15.64
CA VAL A 63 7.29 -1.92 -14.44
C VAL A 63 8.46 -1.90 -13.49
N ASN A 64 8.95 -0.72 -13.15
CA ASN A 64 10.03 -0.52 -12.19
C ASN A 64 9.46 -0.14 -10.82
N VAL A 65 10.09 -0.64 -9.77
CA VAL A 65 9.70 -0.33 -8.38
C VAL A 65 10.46 0.89 -7.89
N VAL A 66 9.76 1.79 -7.21
CA VAL A 66 10.37 2.87 -6.42
C VAL A 66 9.82 2.83 -4.99
N PHE A 67 10.68 3.10 -4.02
CA PHE A 67 10.27 3.22 -2.63
C PHE A 67 9.91 4.67 -2.30
N ALA A 68 8.64 4.93 -2.04
CA ALA A 68 8.16 6.21 -1.51
C ALA A 68 8.13 6.13 0.02
N ARG A 69 9.26 6.52 0.64
CA ARG A 69 9.43 6.50 2.09
C ARG A 69 8.59 7.58 2.76
N GLU A 70 8.64 8.79 2.22
CA GLU A 70 7.92 9.94 2.76
C GLU A 70 6.50 10.00 2.19
N PHE A 71 5.54 10.24 3.07
CA PHE A 71 4.13 10.32 2.68
C PHE A 71 3.85 11.47 1.70
N SER A 72 4.54 12.60 1.86
CA SER A 72 4.43 13.73 0.93
C SER A 72 4.89 13.37 -0.48
N GLN A 73 5.98 12.60 -0.62
CA GLN A 73 6.46 12.14 -1.93
C GLN A 73 5.48 11.17 -2.59
N LEU A 74 4.85 10.28 -1.79
CA LEU A 74 3.84 9.36 -2.28
C LEU A 74 2.63 10.13 -2.81
N GLU A 75 2.13 11.10 -2.05
CA GLU A 75 0.97 11.90 -2.42
C GLU A 75 1.24 12.78 -3.64
N GLU A 76 2.37 13.48 -3.67
CA GLU A 76 2.76 14.32 -4.80
C GLU A 76 2.94 13.51 -6.09
N GLY A 77 3.53 12.32 -6.00
CA GLY A 77 3.66 11.43 -7.15
C GLY A 77 2.33 10.91 -7.69
N MET A 78 1.31 10.78 -6.82
CA MET A 78 -0.07 10.47 -7.26
C MET A 78 -0.73 11.69 -7.90
N LYS A 79 -0.63 12.88 -7.30
CA LYS A 79 -1.20 14.12 -7.85
C LYS A 79 -0.69 14.43 -9.24
N THR A 80 0.59 14.22 -9.48
CA THR A 80 1.25 14.47 -10.77
C THR A 80 1.20 13.30 -11.73
N HIS A 81 0.52 12.20 -11.36
CA HIS A 81 0.47 10.94 -12.13
C HIS A 81 1.84 10.36 -12.51
N ARG A 82 2.89 10.72 -11.76
CA ARG A 82 4.24 10.16 -11.97
C ARG A 82 4.27 8.65 -11.72
N PHE A 83 3.41 8.14 -10.86
CA PHE A 83 3.30 6.73 -10.57
C PHE A 83 2.20 6.09 -11.41
N ALA A 84 2.58 5.13 -12.23
CA ALA A 84 1.64 4.31 -12.99
C ALA A 84 0.83 3.39 -12.08
N PHE A 85 1.48 2.89 -11.02
CA PHE A 85 0.86 2.06 -9.97
C PHE A 85 1.31 2.54 -8.60
N VAL A 86 0.43 2.37 -7.62
CA VAL A 86 0.74 2.62 -6.21
C VAL A 86 0.24 1.45 -5.38
N ILE A 87 1.12 0.90 -4.54
CA ILE A 87 0.76 -0.06 -3.51
C ILE A 87 1.29 0.44 -2.17
N ALA A 88 0.41 0.59 -1.18
CA ALA A 88 0.81 1.21 0.07
C ALA A 88 0.13 0.55 1.28
N ARG A 89 0.94 0.26 2.31
CA ARG A 89 0.43 -0.23 3.61
C ARG A 89 -0.45 0.81 4.30
N PRO A 90 -0.13 2.12 4.30
CA PRO A 90 -1.09 3.15 4.71
C PRO A 90 -2.20 3.27 3.67
N SER A 91 -3.29 2.50 3.86
CA SER A 91 -4.39 2.35 2.90
C SER A 91 -5.15 3.64 2.59
N ASP A 92 -5.02 4.66 3.45
CA ASP A 92 -5.59 5.99 3.21
C ASP A 92 -4.98 6.71 1.99
N TYR A 93 -3.72 6.43 1.64
CA TYR A 93 -3.09 7.01 0.44
C TYR A 93 -3.65 6.43 -0.87
N PRO A 94 -3.73 5.10 -1.07
CA PRO A 94 -4.48 4.55 -2.20
C PRO A 94 -5.95 4.99 -2.24
N ALA A 95 -6.62 5.11 -1.09
CA ALA A 95 -7.99 5.63 -1.04
C ALA A 95 -8.08 7.09 -1.55
N ARG A 96 -7.11 7.96 -1.20
CA ARG A 96 -7.02 9.32 -1.78
C ARG A 96 -6.72 9.27 -3.26
N GLY A 97 -5.83 8.39 -3.71
CA GLY A 97 -5.53 8.18 -5.13
C GLY A 97 -6.80 7.94 -5.94
N VAL A 98 -7.67 7.05 -5.45
CA VAL A 98 -8.95 6.75 -6.08
C VAL A 98 -9.92 7.93 -5.97
N LYS A 99 -10.12 8.51 -4.79
CA LYS A 99 -11.13 9.54 -4.53
C LYS A 99 -10.78 10.91 -5.14
N LEU A 100 -9.49 11.28 -5.16
CA LEU A 100 -9.05 12.66 -5.45
C LEU A 100 -8.20 12.79 -6.71
N TYR A 101 -7.50 11.72 -7.12
CA TYR A 101 -6.46 11.83 -8.17
C TYR A 101 -6.76 10.94 -9.40
N GLY A 102 -7.97 10.41 -9.53
CA GLY A 102 -8.41 9.66 -10.70
C GLY A 102 -7.79 8.28 -10.88
N TYR A 103 -7.15 7.74 -9.84
CA TYR A 103 -6.67 6.35 -9.86
C TYR A 103 -7.83 5.37 -9.81
N ASN A 104 -7.59 4.17 -10.31
CA ASN A 104 -8.55 3.07 -10.31
C ASN A 104 -8.09 1.97 -9.35
N TYR A 105 -8.99 1.49 -8.53
CA TYR A 105 -8.73 0.35 -7.66
C TYR A 105 -8.45 -0.91 -8.47
N LEU A 106 -7.43 -1.67 -8.11
CA LEU A 106 -7.13 -2.97 -8.70
C LEU A 106 -7.43 -4.11 -7.72
N ALA A 107 -6.78 -4.12 -6.56
CA ALA A 107 -6.91 -5.16 -5.56
C ALA A 107 -6.44 -4.70 -4.18
N SER A 108 -6.80 -5.45 -3.14
CA SER A 108 -6.19 -5.33 -1.81
C SER A 108 -5.60 -6.67 -1.39
N ALA A 109 -4.58 -6.63 -0.55
CA ALA A 109 -3.97 -7.83 -0.01
C ALA A 109 -4.87 -8.52 1.04
N ARG A 110 -4.70 -9.83 1.16
CA ARG A 110 -5.27 -10.64 2.23
C ARG A 110 -4.18 -11.13 3.20
N PRO A 111 -4.52 -11.28 4.49
CA PRO A 111 -5.78 -10.92 5.15
C PRO A 111 -5.98 -9.41 5.27
N ASP A 112 -7.21 -8.99 5.55
CA ASP A 112 -7.53 -7.58 5.86
C ASP A 112 -6.69 -7.05 7.03
N GLY A 113 -6.49 -5.72 7.06
CA GLY A 113 -5.79 -5.04 8.14
C GLY A 113 -6.69 -4.74 9.34
N HIS A 114 -6.12 -4.78 10.52
CA HIS A 114 -6.77 -4.38 11.76
C HIS A 114 -5.86 -3.46 12.58
N CYS A 115 -6.44 -2.51 13.29
CA CYS A 115 -5.82 -1.95 14.48
C CYS A 115 -6.00 -2.97 15.62
N LEU A 116 -4.91 -3.35 16.25
CA LEU A 116 -4.91 -4.10 17.50
C LEU A 116 -4.64 -3.13 18.64
N ILE A 117 -5.56 -3.06 19.59
CA ILE A 117 -5.31 -2.39 20.86
C ILE A 117 -4.73 -3.44 21.79
N VAL A 118 -3.54 -3.16 22.27
CA VAL A 118 -2.73 -4.13 23.02
C VAL A 118 -2.32 -3.57 24.37
N ALA A 119 -2.11 -4.46 25.33
CA ALA A 119 -1.60 -4.14 26.64
C ALA A 119 -0.49 -5.13 27.02
N SER A 120 0.50 -4.69 27.80
CA SER A 120 1.51 -5.59 28.35
C SER A 120 0.86 -6.53 29.35
N LYS A 121 1.37 -7.75 29.45
CA LYS A 121 0.96 -8.74 30.46
C LYS A 121 0.94 -8.14 31.88
N GLU A 122 1.93 -7.34 32.17
CA GLU A 122 2.17 -6.79 33.52
C GLU A 122 1.23 -5.63 33.86
N SER A 123 0.55 -5.03 32.88
CA SER A 123 -0.42 -3.96 33.10
C SER A 123 -1.69 -4.45 33.82
N GLY A 124 -1.99 -5.75 33.74
CA GLY A 124 -3.22 -6.34 34.24
C GLY A 124 -4.48 -6.00 33.41
N ILE A 125 -4.37 -5.16 32.38
CA ILE A 125 -5.49 -4.73 31.51
C ILE A 125 -5.84 -5.88 30.56
N LYS A 126 -7.10 -6.30 30.57
CA LYS A 126 -7.60 -7.44 29.78
C LYS A 126 -8.71 -7.06 28.81
N THR A 127 -9.33 -5.92 28.99
CA THR A 127 -10.48 -5.46 28.20
C THR A 127 -10.29 -4.03 27.73
N LEU A 128 -10.99 -3.67 26.65
CA LEU A 128 -10.97 -2.29 26.15
C LEU A 128 -11.58 -1.30 27.16
N ALA A 129 -12.59 -1.72 27.93
CA ALA A 129 -13.20 -0.88 28.94
C ALA A 129 -12.19 -0.43 30.02
N GLU A 130 -11.28 -1.32 30.43
CA GLU A 130 -10.22 -1.04 31.41
C GLU A 130 -9.14 -0.08 30.88
N ALA A 131 -9.09 0.14 29.55
CA ALA A 131 -8.16 1.06 28.92
C ALA A 131 -8.56 2.54 29.06
N LYS A 132 -9.80 2.85 29.46
CA LYS A 132 -10.26 4.24 29.64
C LYS A 132 -9.48 4.93 30.76
N GLY A 133 -9.01 6.15 30.46
CA GLY A 133 -8.20 6.95 31.39
C GLY A 133 -6.75 6.48 31.56
N LYS A 134 -6.34 5.44 30.85
CA LYS A 134 -4.96 4.91 30.87
C LYS A 134 -4.07 5.69 29.89
N ARG A 135 -2.76 5.52 30.02
CA ARG A 135 -1.77 6.09 29.08
C ARG A 135 -1.77 5.27 27.79
N ILE A 136 -2.14 5.90 26.69
CA ILE A 136 -2.23 5.26 25.37
C ILE A 136 -1.02 5.70 24.54
N VAL A 137 -0.34 4.78 23.88
CA VAL A 137 0.73 5.07 22.92
C VAL A 137 0.32 4.63 21.52
N LEU A 138 0.45 5.55 20.56
CA LEU A 138 0.16 5.32 19.14
C LEU A 138 1.38 5.73 18.31
N PRO A 139 1.51 5.26 17.06
CA PRO A 139 2.47 5.84 16.11
C PRO A 139 2.25 7.34 15.91
N GLU A 140 3.07 7.99 15.09
CA GLU A 140 2.93 9.42 14.81
C GLU A 140 1.52 9.80 14.30
N PRO A 141 1.02 11.01 14.55
CA PRO A 141 -0.35 11.40 14.21
C PRO A 141 -0.70 11.27 12.73
N ALA A 142 0.29 11.53 11.85
CA ALA A 142 0.12 11.42 10.40
C ALA A 142 0.00 9.97 9.90
N ALA A 143 0.49 8.99 10.68
CA ALA A 143 0.49 7.60 10.29
C ALA A 143 -0.93 7.04 10.14
N TYR A 144 -1.14 6.25 9.08
CA TYR A 144 -2.41 5.55 8.84
C TYR A 144 -2.87 4.75 10.06
N MET A 145 -1.96 4.03 10.73
CA MET A 145 -2.33 3.19 11.87
C MET A 145 -2.86 4.01 13.05
N THR A 146 -2.33 5.21 13.27
CA THR A 146 -2.88 6.13 14.28
C THR A 146 -4.28 6.57 13.92
N LYS A 147 -4.52 6.99 12.68
CA LYS A 147 -5.86 7.36 12.19
C LYS A 147 -6.83 6.18 12.31
N PHE A 148 -6.39 4.98 11.94
CA PHE A 148 -7.18 3.76 12.03
C PHE A 148 -7.56 3.43 13.49
N CYS A 149 -6.58 3.38 14.39
CA CYS A 149 -6.85 3.12 15.81
C CYS A 149 -7.72 4.21 16.43
N ARG A 150 -7.53 5.49 16.08
CA ARG A 150 -8.36 6.60 16.55
C ARG A 150 -9.82 6.46 16.09
N ALA A 151 -10.05 6.13 14.84
CA ALA A 151 -11.39 5.93 14.29
C ALA A 151 -12.10 4.75 14.99
N GLU A 152 -11.39 3.63 15.18
CA GLU A 152 -11.92 2.49 15.92
C GLU A 152 -12.23 2.83 17.37
N LEU A 153 -11.30 3.45 18.10
CA LEU A 153 -11.50 3.84 19.49
C LEU A 153 -12.65 4.86 19.65
N ARG A 154 -12.80 5.81 18.70
CA ARG A 154 -13.96 6.71 18.67
C ARG A 154 -15.27 5.93 18.57
N ASP A 155 -15.35 4.94 17.66
CA ASP A 155 -16.54 4.11 17.48
C ASP A 155 -16.84 3.24 18.72
N GLN A 156 -15.81 2.95 19.53
CA GLN A 156 -15.92 2.28 20.83
C GLN A 156 -16.18 3.24 22.00
N GLY A 157 -16.48 4.51 21.72
CA GLY A 157 -16.85 5.51 22.72
C GLY A 157 -15.68 6.10 23.51
N PHE A 158 -14.45 6.08 22.95
CA PHE A 158 -13.32 6.83 23.50
C PHE A 158 -13.29 8.25 22.94
N ASN A 159 -13.09 9.22 23.80
CA ASN A 159 -12.74 10.58 23.41
C ASN A 159 -11.24 10.77 23.58
N LEU A 160 -10.48 10.53 22.50
CA LEU A 160 -9.02 10.56 22.56
C LEU A 160 -8.42 11.94 22.85
N GLU A 161 -9.18 13.03 22.71
CA GLU A 161 -8.74 14.36 23.12
C GLU A 161 -8.72 14.52 24.66
N LYS A 162 -9.50 13.68 25.37
CA LYS A 162 -9.55 13.62 26.82
C LYS A 162 -8.67 12.53 27.42
N GLU A 163 -8.12 11.65 26.58
CA GLU A 163 -7.24 10.55 27.00
C GLU A 163 -5.77 10.99 27.00
N LYS A 164 -4.95 10.28 27.77
CA LYS A 164 -3.50 10.52 27.86
C LYS A 164 -2.78 9.85 26.69
N VAL A 165 -2.86 10.43 25.48
CA VAL A 165 -2.26 9.87 24.26
C VAL A 165 -0.85 10.40 24.06
N GLN A 166 0.09 9.49 23.87
CA GLN A 166 1.47 9.76 23.45
C GLN A 166 1.71 9.24 22.04
N HIS A 167 2.59 9.88 21.30
CA HIS A 167 2.93 9.48 19.94
C HIS A 167 4.41 9.12 19.84
N VAL A 168 4.69 8.04 19.10
CA VAL A 168 6.04 7.55 18.80
C VAL A 168 6.20 7.37 17.29
N ARG A 169 7.45 7.34 16.80
CA ARG A 169 7.71 7.34 15.38
C ARG A 169 7.21 6.05 14.69
N GLU A 170 7.43 4.90 15.29
CA GLU A 170 7.22 3.59 14.66
C GLU A 170 6.49 2.62 15.59
N GLN A 171 5.91 1.57 15.03
CA GLN A 171 5.20 0.55 15.80
C GLN A 171 6.11 -0.24 16.76
N GLY A 172 7.40 -0.38 16.42
CA GLY A 172 8.37 -0.96 17.34
C GLY A 172 8.57 -0.13 18.61
N ALA A 173 8.48 1.19 18.51
CA ALA A 173 8.53 2.07 19.68
C ALA A 173 7.27 1.95 20.55
N VAL A 174 6.10 1.63 19.96
CA VAL A 174 4.88 1.35 20.74
C VAL A 174 5.11 0.18 21.70
N THR A 175 5.65 -0.94 21.21
CA THR A 175 5.92 -2.12 22.04
C THR A 175 6.97 -1.82 23.11
N PHE A 176 8.02 -1.07 22.75
CA PHE A 176 9.04 -0.61 23.70
C PHE A 176 8.45 0.22 24.86
N TYR A 177 7.51 1.14 24.57
CA TYR A 177 6.85 1.95 25.59
C TYR A 177 6.01 1.11 26.55
N LEU A 178 5.35 0.07 26.06
CA LEU A 178 4.58 -0.86 26.87
C LEU A 178 5.48 -1.71 27.77
N ASP A 179 6.57 -2.25 27.23
CA ASP A 179 7.52 -3.08 27.99
C ASP A 179 8.22 -2.30 29.10
N ASN A 180 8.50 -1.01 28.87
CA ASN A 180 9.15 -0.13 29.82
C ASN A 180 8.15 0.65 30.71
N LYS A 181 6.85 0.33 30.65
CA LYS A 181 5.79 0.96 31.49
C LYS A 181 5.66 2.47 31.29
N PHE A 182 6.08 2.99 30.13
CA PHE A 182 5.86 4.39 29.73
C PHE A 182 4.43 4.63 29.28
N ALA A 183 3.75 3.58 28.81
CA ALA A 183 2.33 3.55 28.48
C ALA A 183 1.71 2.26 29.00
N ASP A 184 0.37 2.25 29.10
CA ASP A 184 -0.40 1.13 29.62
C ASP A 184 -1.05 0.34 28.46
N VAL A 185 -1.42 1.04 27.39
CA VAL A 185 -2.13 0.52 26.22
C VAL A 185 -1.49 1.08 24.96
N GLY A 186 -1.43 0.28 23.90
CA GLY A 186 -0.87 0.71 22.61
C GLY A 186 -1.73 0.30 21.42
N GLY A 187 -1.60 1.05 20.31
CA GLY A 187 -2.21 0.72 19.03
C GLY A 187 -1.18 0.28 18.01
N ILE A 188 -1.34 -0.95 17.47
CA ILE A 188 -0.44 -1.55 16.49
C ILE A 188 -1.20 -2.21 15.34
N ALA A 189 -0.53 -2.42 14.21
CA ALA A 189 -1.13 -3.09 13.05
C ALA A 189 -1.08 -4.61 13.18
N SER A 190 -2.16 -5.31 12.85
CA SER A 190 -2.20 -6.77 12.81
C SER A 190 -1.18 -7.40 11.85
N TYR A 191 -0.75 -6.67 10.84
CA TYR A 191 0.22 -7.10 9.84
C TYR A 191 1.68 -6.75 10.18
N SER A 192 1.90 -5.99 11.26
CA SER A 192 3.27 -5.66 11.70
C SER A 192 3.99 -6.89 12.23
N GLY A 193 5.18 -7.17 11.69
CA GLY A 193 6.02 -8.28 12.18
C GLY A 193 6.44 -8.10 13.63
N VAL A 194 6.76 -6.86 14.03
CA VAL A 194 7.09 -6.50 15.42
C VAL A 194 5.92 -6.78 16.35
N ALA A 195 4.70 -6.36 15.96
CA ALA A 195 3.50 -6.59 16.72
C ALA A 195 3.20 -8.09 16.91
N LYS A 196 3.27 -8.87 15.84
CA LYS A 196 3.04 -10.32 15.88
C LYS A 196 4.02 -11.00 16.84
N LYS A 197 5.31 -10.64 16.74
CA LYS A 197 6.35 -11.18 17.61
C LYS A 197 6.09 -10.81 19.08
N TRP A 198 5.84 -9.54 19.36
CA TRP A 198 5.62 -9.02 20.71
C TRP A 198 4.41 -9.67 21.40
N VAL A 199 3.28 -9.80 20.68
CA VAL A 199 2.09 -10.48 21.21
C VAL A 199 2.37 -11.95 21.50
N LYS A 200 3.10 -12.66 20.61
CA LYS A 200 3.35 -14.09 20.74
C LYS A 200 4.36 -14.41 21.86
N GLU A 201 5.43 -13.64 21.97
CA GLU A 201 6.57 -13.98 22.84
C GLU A 201 6.39 -13.47 24.28
N GLY A 202 5.72 -12.34 24.48
CA GLY A 202 5.64 -11.69 25.79
C GLY A 202 4.51 -12.16 26.68
N GLY A 203 3.56 -12.97 26.19
CA GLY A 203 2.29 -13.23 26.88
C GLY A 203 1.44 -11.96 26.99
N ASN A 204 1.72 -10.96 26.16
CA ASN A 204 0.98 -9.71 26.06
C ASN A 204 -0.40 -9.93 25.47
N VAL A 205 -1.32 -8.99 25.69
CA VAL A 205 -2.73 -9.20 25.42
C VAL A 205 -3.21 -8.27 24.30
N VAL A 206 -3.92 -8.83 23.32
CA VAL A 206 -4.77 -8.04 22.42
C VAL A 206 -6.11 -7.85 23.11
N ILE A 207 -6.35 -6.65 23.63
CA ILE A 207 -7.57 -6.31 24.39
C ILE A 207 -8.72 -5.89 23.48
N HIS A 208 -8.41 -5.52 22.21
CA HIS A 208 -9.41 -5.24 21.19
C HIS A 208 -8.82 -5.38 19.80
N LYS A 209 -9.61 -5.92 18.87
CA LYS A 209 -9.32 -6.01 17.45
C LYS A 209 -10.37 -5.22 16.68
N SER A 210 -9.96 -4.22 15.91
CA SER A 210 -10.85 -3.36 15.14
C SER A 210 -11.64 -4.12 14.07
N ARG A 211 -12.63 -3.45 13.48
CA ARG A 211 -13.23 -3.89 12.22
C ARG A 211 -12.14 -4.09 11.14
N PRO A 212 -12.36 -5.01 10.18
CA PRO A 212 -11.41 -5.21 9.08
C PRO A 212 -11.44 -4.02 8.11
N GLN A 213 -10.27 -3.62 7.62
CA GLN A 213 -10.12 -2.62 6.56
C GLN A 213 -9.28 -3.18 5.41
N PRO A 214 -9.49 -2.70 4.17
CA PRO A 214 -8.63 -3.07 3.05
C PRO A 214 -7.17 -2.86 3.40
N TYR A 215 -6.37 -3.88 3.21
CA TYR A 215 -4.96 -3.86 3.54
C TYR A 215 -4.12 -3.82 2.27
N PHE A 216 -3.13 -2.95 2.25
CA PHE A 216 -2.14 -2.83 1.20
C PHE A 216 -2.77 -2.75 -0.20
N PRO A 217 -3.67 -1.77 -0.41
CA PRO A 217 -4.35 -1.61 -1.69
C PRO A 217 -3.36 -1.27 -2.81
N LEU A 218 -3.60 -1.88 -3.97
CA LEU A 218 -2.95 -1.58 -5.23
C LEU A 218 -3.92 -0.83 -6.13
N ILE A 219 -3.47 0.30 -6.66
CA ILE A 219 -4.24 1.17 -7.56
C ILE A 219 -3.43 1.46 -8.83
N ALA A 220 -4.12 1.71 -9.95
CA ALA A 220 -3.55 2.08 -11.23
C ALA A 220 -3.92 3.51 -11.62
N GLY A 221 -2.99 4.23 -12.22
CA GLY A 221 -3.22 5.58 -12.75
C GLY A 221 -4.29 5.61 -13.85
N PRO A 222 -4.78 6.82 -14.22
CA PRO A 222 -5.90 6.96 -15.14
C PRO A 222 -5.60 6.55 -16.59
N ALA A 223 -4.33 6.40 -16.96
CA ALA A 223 -3.92 6.09 -18.33
C ALA A 223 -4.23 4.64 -18.78
N PHE A 224 -4.61 3.75 -17.86
CA PHE A 224 -4.88 2.35 -18.18
C PHE A 224 -6.34 2.15 -18.60
N THR A 225 -6.53 1.40 -19.70
CA THR A 225 -7.85 1.00 -20.18
C THR A 225 -8.51 -0.02 -19.25
N ASP A 226 -9.84 -0.17 -19.34
CA ASP A 226 -10.58 -1.19 -18.60
C ASP A 226 -10.08 -2.61 -18.89
N ALA A 227 -9.73 -2.90 -20.14
CA ALA A 227 -9.17 -4.18 -20.53
C ALA A 227 -7.81 -4.45 -19.83
N GLN A 228 -6.92 -3.46 -19.78
CA GLN A 228 -5.64 -3.60 -19.09
C GLN A 228 -5.85 -3.80 -17.57
N ARG A 229 -6.74 -3.03 -16.94
CA ARG A 229 -7.07 -3.20 -15.53
C ARG A 229 -7.65 -4.58 -15.23
N THR A 230 -8.51 -5.07 -16.11
CA THR A 230 -9.10 -6.41 -15.98
C THR A 230 -8.04 -7.51 -16.06
N GLU A 231 -7.09 -7.42 -17.01
CA GLU A 231 -6.00 -8.40 -17.11
C GLU A 231 -5.06 -8.35 -15.90
N ILE A 232 -4.78 -7.17 -15.35
CA ILE A 232 -4.00 -7.05 -14.12
C ILE A 232 -4.76 -7.70 -12.95
N ARG A 233 -6.06 -7.41 -12.75
CA ARG A 233 -6.87 -8.02 -11.68
C ARG A 233 -6.86 -9.55 -11.76
N LYS A 234 -7.09 -10.11 -12.94
CA LYS A 234 -7.02 -11.57 -13.17
C LYS A 234 -5.65 -12.15 -12.80
N SER A 235 -4.58 -11.47 -13.21
CA SER A 235 -3.21 -11.91 -12.92
C SER A 235 -2.92 -11.88 -11.42
N LEU A 236 -3.41 -10.88 -10.68
CA LEU A 236 -3.26 -10.77 -9.23
C LEU A 236 -4.03 -11.87 -8.49
N GLU A 237 -5.27 -12.15 -8.90
CA GLU A 237 -6.08 -13.24 -8.32
C GLU A 237 -5.47 -14.63 -8.59
N ALA A 238 -4.87 -14.81 -9.76
CA ALA A 238 -4.21 -16.05 -10.14
C ALA A 238 -2.88 -16.32 -9.44
N MET A 239 -2.30 -15.36 -8.70
CA MET A 239 -0.98 -15.53 -8.06
C MET A 239 -0.95 -16.70 -7.04
N THR A 240 -2.08 -17.10 -6.51
CA THR A 240 -2.17 -18.26 -5.60
C THR A 240 -2.11 -19.60 -6.32
N GLN A 241 -2.17 -19.62 -7.65
CA GLN A 241 -2.22 -20.85 -8.44
C GLN A 241 -0.84 -21.30 -8.94
N SER A 242 0.15 -20.42 -8.95
CA SER A 242 1.50 -20.69 -9.42
C SER A 242 2.51 -20.71 -8.26
N PRO A 243 3.35 -21.75 -8.11
CA PRO A 243 4.39 -21.76 -7.08
C PRO A 243 5.34 -20.55 -7.13
N ALA A 244 5.66 -20.07 -8.32
CA ALA A 244 6.53 -18.89 -8.50
C ALA A 244 5.85 -17.62 -7.97
N ASP A 245 4.56 -17.41 -8.28
CA ASP A 245 3.82 -16.24 -7.83
C ASP A 245 3.45 -16.35 -6.32
N GLN A 246 3.23 -17.56 -5.80
CA GLN A 246 3.11 -17.78 -4.35
C GLN A 246 4.39 -17.37 -3.60
N ALA A 247 5.58 -17.62 -4.18
CA ALA A 247 6.83 -17.15 -3.60
C ALA A 247 6.90 -15.62 -3.55
N VAL A 248 6.37 -14.92 -4.56
CA VAL A 248 6.24 -13.45 -4.57
C VAL A 248 5.31 -12.98 -3.44
N LEU A 249 4.11 -13.58 -3.29
CA LEU A 249 3.17 -13.26 -2.21
C LEU A 249 3.82 -13.43 -0.83
N LYS A 250 4.53 -14.54 -0.63
CA LYS A 250 5.27 -14.82 0.62
C LYS A 250 6.36 -13.78 0.87
N THR A 251 7.11 -13.38 -0.16
CA THR A 251 8.18 -12.37 -0.05
C THR A 251 7.63 -11.02 0.38
N ILE A 252 6.49 -10.58 -0.16
CA ILE A 252 5.84 -9.33 0.23
C ILE A 252 5.04 -9.44 1.54
N GLY A 253 4.82 -10.66 2.04
CA GLY A 253 4.19 -10.94 3.34
C GLY A 253 2.66 -10.85 3.31
N ILE A 254 2.04 -11.31 2.23
CA ILE A 254 0.58 -11.41 2.07
C ILE A 254 0.20 -12.82 1.60
N GLU A 255 -1.08 -13.18 1.73
CA GLU A 255 -1.58 -14.50 1.35
C GLU A 255 -2.16 -14.54 -0.07
N ALA A 256 -2.83 -13.46 -0.47
CA ALA A 256 -3.48 -13.33 -1.76
C ALA A 256 -3.78 -11.86 -2.07
N PHE A 257 -4.23 -11.59 -3.29
CA PHE A 257 -4.94 -10.38 -3.66
C PHE A 257 -6.45 -10.64 -3.81
N ASP A 258 -7.25 -9.65 -3.43
CA ASP A 258 -8.71 -9.64 -3.52
C ASP A 258 -9.17 -8.37 -4.24
N THR A 259 -10.01 -8.52 -5.25
CA THR A 259 -10.53 -7.41 -6.07
C THR A 259 -11.85 -6.84 -5.55
N GLY A 260 -12.47 -7.47 -4.54
CA GLY A 260 -13.80 -7.12 -4.02
C GLY A 260 -13.83 -6.03 -2.95
N SER A 261 -12.70 -5.38 -2.63
CA SER A 261 -12.63 -4.42 -1.51
C SER A 261 -12.80 -2.95 -1.90
N GLU A 262 -13.15 -2.64 -3.14
CA GLU A 262 -13.23 -1.26 -3.65
C GLU A 262 -14.22 -0.37 -2.88
N VAL A 263 -15.43 -0.88 -2.61
CA VAL A 263 -16.45 -0.15 -1.85
C VAL A 263 -15.96 0.20 -0.44
N ARG A 264 -15.27 -0.72 0.22
CA ARG A 264 -14.69 -0.49 1.56
C ARG A 264 -13.53 0.51 1.51
N LEU A 265 -12.71 0.47 0.45
CA LEU A 265 -11.62 1.43 0.28
C LEU A 265 -12.16 2.85 0.06
N ASN A 266 -13.21 2.99 -0.75
CA ASN A 266 -13.86 4.28 -1.01
C ASN A 266 -14.49 4.88 0.26
N ALA A 267 -15.05 4.07 1.15
CA ALA A 267 -15.62 4.51 2.42
C ALA A 267 -14.56 4.78 3.50
N LEU A 268 -13.31 4.35 3.30
CA LEU A 268 -12.26 4.40 4.32
C LEU A 268 -11.97 5.82 4.81
N LEU A 269 -11.82 6.78 3.89
CA LEU A 269 -11.44 8.16 4.25
C LEU A 269 -12.52 8.84 5.11
N ASP A 270 -13.78 8.61 4.79
CA ASP A 270 -14.91 9.18 5.55
C ASP A 270 -14.96 8.58 6.96
N TRP A 271 -14.75 7.27 7.07
CA TRP A 271 -14.66 6.59 8.37
C TRP A 271 -13.46 7.07 9.22
N LEU A 272 -12.30 7.30 8.59
CA LEU A 272 -11.13 7.84 9.28
C LEU A 272 -11.34 9.28 9.76
N GLY A 273 -12.37 9.99 9.28
CA GLY A 273 -12.59 11.41 9.53
C GLY A 273 -11.65 12.31 8.71
N THR A 274 -11.13 11.82 7.59
CA THR A 274 -10.19 12.54 6.70
C THR A 274 -10.78 12.78 5.30
N GLY A 275 -12.06 12.51 5.11
CA GLY A 275 -12.74 12.60 3.79
C GLY A 275 -12.98 14.02 3.30
N GLY A 276 -12.73 15.03 4.11
CA GLY A 276 -12.90 16.45 3.79
C GLY A 276 -11.61 17.23 3.51
N LEU A 277 -10.50 16.53 3.22
CA LEU A 277 -9.22 17.14 2.88
C LEU A 277 -9.13 17.38 1.38
#